data_d2608945f07bbc8f2c1873a8b9dbf8c9
#
_entry.id   d2608945f07bbc8f2c1873a8b9dbf8c9
#
_cell.length_a   1.000
_cell.length_b   1.000
_cell.length_c   1.000
_cell.angle_alpha   90.00
_cell.angle_beta   90.00
_cell.angle_gamma   90.00
#
_symmetry.space_group_name_H-M   'P 1'
#
loop_
_entity.id
_entity.type
_entity.pdbx_description
1 polymer ?
#
loop_
_entity_poly.entity_id
_entity_poly.type
_entity_poly.pdbx_seq_one_letter_code
_entity_poly.pdbx_strand_id
1 'polypeptide(L)'
;ALVRKFAREGYRVAMISRTRERLEALESELTDVKGFACDVADSVELESTFGEIESQLGQPQVLVHNAVGAERGTYMEIDPEKFLKAFQVNTMALLHLARLVTPSMIERQFGAIICTGNTSAYRGKPRFAGFAPTKAAQRILLESIAREAGPKGVHAAYVAIDAVIDLPWTREAFKDAKDDFFCKPDDIADECFRIAHQ
;
A
#
# COMPACT_ATOMS: atom_id res chain seq x y z
N ALA A 1 9.49 5.84 5.37
CA ALA A 1 9.03 5.32 6.66
C ALA A 1 8.85 3.80 6.62
N LEU A 2 7.85 3.21 5.94
CA LEU A 2 7.56 1.76 5.94
C LEU A 2 8.80 0.90 5.64
N VAL A 3 9.48 1.13 4.52
CA VAL A 3 10.70 0.38 4.15
C VAL A 3 11.76 0.45 5.24
N ARG A 4 12.02 1.66 5.77
CA ARG A 4 13.00 1.87 6.85
C ARG A 4 12.62 1.13 8.13
N LYS A 5 11.31 1.12 8.46
CA LYS A 5 10.83 0.40 9.64
C LYS A 5 11.08 -1.09 9.50
N PHE A 6 10.57 -1.73 8.43
CA PHE A 6 10.72 -3.18 8.25
C PHE A 6 12.20 -3.60 8.12
N ALA A 7 13.05 -2.83 7.42
CA ALA A 7 14.47 -3.11 7.33
C ALA A 7 15.18 -3.06 8.69
N ARG A 8 14.89 -2.04 9.53
CA ARG A 8 15.44 -1.93 10.90
C ARG A 8 15.02 -3.08 11.80
N GLU A 9 13.86 -3.67 11.57
CA GLU A 9 13.36 -4.83 12.31
C GLU A 9 13.85 -6.18 11.72
N GLY A 10 14.82 -6.14 10.81
CA GLY A 10 15.50 -7.31 10.28
C GLY A 10 14.81 -8.00 9.10
N TYR A 11 13.84 -7.36 8.46
CA TYR A 11 13.23 -7.88 7.24
C TYR A 11 14.10 -7.59 6.02
N ARG A 12 14.16 -8.56 5.09
CA ARG A 12 14.54 -8.28 3.69
C ARG A 12 13.33 -7.67 2.99
N VAL A 13 13.49 -6.47 2.44
CA VAL A 13 12.36 -5.69 1.91
C VAL A 13 12.44 -5.57 0.40
N ALA A 14 11.46 -6.12 -0.30
CA ALA A 14 11.20 -5.81 -1.70
C ALA A 14 10.41 -4.50 -1.81
N MET A 15 10.92 -3.54 -2.56
CA MET A 15 10.27 -2.26 -2.82
C MET A 15 9.78 -2.21 -4.26
N ILE A 16 8.48 -1.98 -4.48
CA ILE A 16 7.91 -1.79 -5.82
C ILE A 16 7.56 -0.32 -6.02
N SER A 17 8.07 0.30 -7.07
CA SER A 17 7.76 1.69 -7.46
C SER A 17 8.03 1.89 -8.94
N ARG A 18 7.30 2.81 -9.57
CA ARG A 18 7.57 3.24 -10.97
C ARG A 18 8.85 4.06 -11.12
N THR A 19 9.33 4.67 -10.04
CA THR A 19 10.44 5.62 -10.04
C THR A 19 11.72 4.92 -9.57
N ARG A 20 12.61 4.57 -10.50
CA ARG A 20 13.85 3.86 -10.22
C ARG A 20 14.78 4.65 -9.30
N GLU A 21 14.89 5.95 -9.50
CA GLU A 21 15.76 6.82 -8.69
C GLU A 21 15.39 6.81 -7.21
N ARG A 22 14.09 6.66 -6.89
CA ARG A 22 13.62 6.53 -5.50
C ARG A 22 13.98 5.18 -4.89
N LEU A 23 13.98 4.13 -5.69
CA LEU A 23 14.39 2.79 -5.26
C LEU A 23 15.88 2.76 -4.98
N GLU A 24 16.70 3.24 -5.91
CA GLU A 24 18.16 3.31 -5.79
C GLU A 24 18.62 4.17 -4.59
N ALA A 25 17.94 5.27 -4.32
CA ALA A 25 18.21 6.10 -3.14
C ALA A 25 18.02 5.32 -1.82
N LEU A 26 16.98 4.48 -1.73
CA LEU A 26 16.74 3.65 -0.55
C LEU A 26 17.69 2.45 -0.48
N GLU A 27 18.04 1.84 -1.61
CA GLU A 27 19.03 0.76 -1.68
C GLU A 27 20.43 1.23 -1.24
N SER A 28 20.78 2.49 -1.56
CA SER A 28 22.06 3.07 -1.12
C SER A 28 22.09 3.44 0.37
N GLU A 29 20.92 3.67 0.97
CA GLU A 29 20.79 4.07 2.39
C GLU A 29 20.68 2.87 3.33
N LEU A 30 20.05 1.77 2.87
CA LEU A 30 19.62 0.67 3.73
C LEU A 30 20.22 -0.66 3.26
N THR A 31 20.56 -1.52 4.20
CA THR A 31 20.88 -2.92 3.94
C THR A 31 19.61 -3.76 3.83
N ASP A 32 19.69 -4.90 3.15
CA ASP A 32 18.59 -5.86 3.02
C ASP A 32 17.30 -5.31 2.37
N VAL A 33 17.45 -4.29 1.51
CA VAL A 33 16.35 -3.75 0.70
C VAL A 33 16.67 -3.88 -0.78
N LYS A 34 15.67 -4.15 -1.60
CA LYS A 34 15.81 -4.27 -3.05
C LYS A 34 14.65 -3.63 -3.78
N GLY A 35 14.96 -2.81 -4.78
CA GLY A 35 14.01 -2.08 -5.60
C GLY A 35 13.66 -2.82 -6.89
N PHE A 36 12.38 -2.83 -7.20
CA PHE A 36 11.82 -3.38 -8.43
C PHE A 36 10.98 -2.30 -9.10
N ALA A 37 11.41 -1.83 -10.27
CA ALA A 37 10.66 -0.83 -11.04
C ALA A 37 9.46 -1.51 -11.69
N CYS A 38 8.23 -1.07 -11.35
CA CYS A 38 6.99 -1.64 -11.88
C CYS A 38 5.83 -0.67 -11.69
N ASP A 39 4.94 -0.59 -12.69
CA ASP A 39 3.62 0.03 -12.53
C ASP A 39 2.63 -1.02 -12.02
N VAL A 40 2.26 -0.97 -10.75
CA VAL A 40 1.31 -1.93 -10.13
C VAL A 40 -0.07 -1.94 -10.79
N ALA A 41 -0.39 -1.00 -11.66
CA ALA A 41 -1.62 -1.01 -12.44
C ALA A 41 -1.54 -1.92 -13.68
N ASP A 42 -0.34 -2.34 -14.08
CA ASP A 42 -0.12 -3.35 -15.11
C ASP A 42 0.01 -4.72 -14.43
N SER A 43 -1.00 -5.56 -14.59
CA SER A 43 -1.05 -6.86 -13.93
C SER A 43 -0.01 -7.85 -14.48
N VAL A 44 0.37 -7.73 -15.75
CA VAL A 44 1.37 -8.60 -16.39
C VAL A 44 2.76 -8.24 -15.90
N GLU A 45 3.09 -6.95 -15.89
CA GLU A 45 4.34 -6.44 -15.32
C GLU A 45 4.46 -6.79 -13.83
N LEU A 46 3.36 -6.63 -13.06
CA LEU A 46 3.33 -6.94 -11.64
C LEU A 46 3.58 -8.42 -11.34
N GLU A 47 2.97 -9.33 -12.12
CA GLU A 47 3.18 -10.78 -11.97
C GLU A 47 4.62 -11.19 -12.31
N SER A 48 5.19 -10.65 -13.39
CA SER A 48 6.59 -10.86 -13.75
C SER A 48 7.54 -10.35 -12.68
N THR A 49 7.30 -9.12 -12.19
CA THR A 49 8.09 -8.51 -11.12
C THR A 49 8.01 -9.31 -9.83
N PHE A 50 6.83 -9.86 -9.51
CA PHE A 50 6.67 -10.71 -8.32
C PHE A 50 7.49 -12.01 -8.44
N GLY A 51 7.53 -12.64 -9.61
CA GLY A 51 8.41 -13.80 -9.88
C GLY A 51 9.89 -13.48 -9.67
N GLU A 52 10.34 -12.27 -10.06
CA GLU A 52 11.70 -11.80 -9.79
C GLU A 52 11.96 -11.62 -8.29
N ILE A 53 10.99 -11.06 -7.55
CA ILE A 53 11.07 -10.90 -6.09
C ILE A 53 11.20 -12.27 -5.43
N GLU A 54 10.36 -13.23 -5.79
CA GLU A 54 10.42 -14.58 -5.25
C GLU A 54 11.77 -15.26 -5.50
N SER A 55 12.31 -15.15 -6.72
CA SER A 55 13.58 -15.76 -7.09
C SER A 55 14.77 -15.18 -6.31
N GLN A 56 14.71 -13.90 -5.93
CA GLN A 56 15.82 -13.17 -5.31
C GLN A 56 15.71 -13.08 -3.79
N LEU A 57 14.49 -12.94 -3.27
CA LEU A 57 14.25 -12.70 -1.84
C LEU A 57 13.39 -13.79 -1.18
N GLY A 58 12.82 -14.70 -1.98
CA GLY A 58 11.93 -15.75 -1.48
C GLY A 58 10.50 -15.26 -1.27
N GLN A 59 9.66 -16.13 -0.74
CA GLN A 59 8.24 -15.87 -0.51
C GLN A 59 8.01 -14.85 0.61
N PRO A 60 7.23 -13.77 0.37
CA PRO A 60 6.99 -12.73 1.35
C PRO A 60 6.17 -13.24 2.54
N GLN A 61 6.53 -12.79 3.73
CA GLN A 61 5.77 -13.01 4.97
C GLN A 61 4.76 -11.88 5.21
N VAL A 62 5.09 -10.67 4.76
CA VAL A 62 4.26 -9.48 4.91
C VAL A 62 4.14 -8.77 3.57
N LEU A 63 2.91 -8.50 3.16
CA LEU A 63 2.58 -7.60 2.06
C LEU A 63 2.06 -6.29 2.63
N VAL A 64 2.69 -5.16 2.29
CA VAL A 64 2.15 -3.83 2.58
C VAL A 64 1.75 -3.15 1.28
N HIS A 65 0.46 -3.11 0.99
CA HIS A 65 -0.08 -2.37 -0.16
C HIS A 65 -0.24 -0.89 0.21
N ASN A 66 0.75 -0.09 -0.17
CA ASN A 66 0.80 1.35 0.09
C ASN A 66 0.71 2.19 -1.20
N ALA A 67 0.61 1.55 -2.37
CA ALA A 67 0.44 2.27 -3.62
C ALA A 67 -0.90 3.02 -3.64
N VAL A 68 -0.90 4.22 -4.22
CA VAL A 68 -2.09 5.06 -4.31
C VAL A 68 -2.23 5.69 -5.69
N GLY A 69 -3.42 5.51 -6.28
CA GLY A 69 -3.93 6.27 -7.40
C GLY A 69 -5.04 7.21 -6.95
N ALA A 70 -5.10 8.40 -7.51
CA ALA A 70 -6.14 9.36 -7.16
C ALA A 70 -6.51 10.21 -8.38
N GLU A 71 -7.80 10.33 -8.62
CA GLU A 71 -8.39 11.35 -9.46
C GLU A 71 -9.29 12.22 -8.57
N ARG A 72 -9.01 13.51 -8.53
CA ARG A 72 -9.73 14.46 -7.65
C ARG A 72 -10.55 15.42 -8.48
N GLY A 73 -11.79 15.57 -8.12
CA GLY A 73 -12.74 16.46 -8.77
C GLY A 73 -14.17 16.13 -8.36
N THR A 74 -15.12 16.94 -8.82
CA THR A 74 -16.54 16.59 -8.74
C THR A 74 -16.84 15.46 -9.72
N TYR A 75 -17.96 14.77 -9.54
CA TYR A 75 -18.35 13.69 -10.45
C TYR A 75 -18.55 14.14 -11.92
N MET A 76 -18.73 15.44 -12.14
CA MET A 76 -18.84 16.03 -13.48
C MET A 76 -17.47 16.35 -14.12
N GLU A 77 -16.42 16.50 -13.31
CA GLU A 77 -15.10 16.94 -13.73
C GLU A 77 -14.08 15.80 -13.86
N ILE A 78 -14.28 14.70 -13.11
CA ILE A 78 -13.31 13.59 -13.11
C ILE A 78 -13.24 12.94 -14.49
N ASP A 79 -12.01 12.60 -14.88
CA ASP A 79 -11.73 11.83 -16.08
C ASP A 79 -11.98 10.34 -15.80
N PRO A 80 -12.92 9.67 -16.52
CA PRO A 80 -13.20 8.26 -16.32
C PRO A 80 -11.99 7.34 -16.52
N GLU A 81 -11.06 7.66 -17.43
CA GLU A 81 -9.85 6.84 -17.65
C GLU A 81 -8.88 6.96 -16.48
N LYS A 82 -8.69 8.16 -15.94
CA LYS A 82 -7.88 8.36 -14.74
C LYS A 82 -8.53 7.75 -13.51
N PHE A 83 -9.85 7.78 -13.42
CA PHE A 83 -10.59 7.07 -12.37
C PHE A 83 -10.38 5.55 -12.45
N LEU A 84 -10.48 4.98 -13.66
CA LEU A 84 -10.18 3.57 -13.89
C LEU A 84 -8.73 3.23 -13.50
N LYS A 85 -7.76 4.07 -13.89
CA LYS A 85 -6.35 3.89 -13.49
C LYS A 85 -6.18 3.93 -11.95
N ALA A 86 -6.87 4.83 -11.27
CA ALA A 86 -6.87 4.87 -9.81
C ALA A 86 -7.45 3.59 -9.20
N PHE A 87 -8.48 3.02 -9.80
CA PHE A 87 -9.08 1.75 -9.39
C PHE A 87 -8.11 0.58 -9.60
N GLN A 88 -7.40 0.56 -10.72
CA GLN A 88 -6.35 -0.43 -10.99
C GLN A 88 -5.25 -0.40 -9.93
N VAL A 89 -4.73 0.80 -9.59
CA VAL A 89 -3.68 0.96 -8.56
C VAL A 89 -4.19 0.59 -7.16
N ASN A 90 -5.36 1.09 -6.77
CA ASN A 90 -5.81 0.95 -5.39
C ASN A 90 -6.42 -0.43 -5.10
N THR A 91 -7.22 -0.97 -6.02
CA THR A 91 -8.04 -2.16 -5.78
C THR A 91 -7.51 -3.38 -6.52
N MET A 92 -7.29 -3.26 -7.84
CA MET A 92 -6.88 -4.42 -8.64
C MET A 92 -5.46 -4.88 -8.31
N ALA A 93 -4.53 -3.96 -8.10
CA ALA A 93 -3.18 -4.31 -7.66
C ALA A 93 -3.17 -5.07 -6.31
N LEU A 94 -4.02 -4.65 -5.35
CA LEU A 94 -4.20 -5.40 -4.10
C LEU A 94 -4.70 -6.81 -4.35
N LEU A 95 -5.69 -6.99 -5.24
CA LEU A 95 -6.22 -8.31 -5.59
C LEU A 95 -5.14 -9.20 -6.21
N HIS A 96 -4.39 -8.68 -7.20
CA HIS A 96 -3.32 -9.44 -7.85
C HIS A 96 -2.23 -9.83 -6.85
N LEU A 97 -1.73 -8.89 -6.06
CA LEU A 97 -0.72 -9.18 -5.04
C LEU A 97 -1.21 -10.17 -3.97
N ALA A 98 -2.44 -10.02 -3.49
CA ALA A 98 -3.01 -10.96 -2.53
C ALA A 98 -3.07 -12.39 -3.09
N ARG A 99 -3.46 -12.55 -4.37
CA ARG A 99 -3.47 -13.86 -5.04
C ARG A 99 -2.09 -14.48 -5.17
N LEU A 100 -1.06 -13.68 -5.35
CA LEU A 100 0.32 -14.15 -5.46
C LEU A 100 0.90 -14.56 -4.09
N VAL A 101 0.64 -13.78 -3.03
CA VAL A 101 1.27 -14.06 -1.71
C VAL A 101 0.49 -15.06 -0.86
N THR A 102 -0.85 -15.07 -0.95
CA THR A 102 -1.71 -15.85 -0.03
C THR A 102 -1.46 -17.35 -0.06
N PRO A 103 -1.22 -18.02 -1.21
CA PRO A 103 -0.99 -19.46 -1.23
C PRO A 103 0.15 -19.91 -0.31
N SER A 104 1.31 -19.27 -0.41
CA SER A 104 2.46 -19.57 0.43
C SER A 104 2.28 -19.18 1.91
N MET A 105 1.52 -18.11 2.18
CA MET A 105 1.15 -17.71 3.54
C MET A 105 0.23 -18.76 4.20
N ILE A 106 -0.75 -19.28 3.46
CA ILE A 106 -1.66 -20.35 3.94
C ILE A 106 -0.89 -21.64 4.22
N GLU A 107 0.01 -22.03 3.30
CA GLU A 107 0.83 -23.23 3.48
C GLU A 107 1.65 -23.19 4.78
N ARG A 108 2.21 -22.01 5.08
CA ARG A 108 2.97 -21.78 6.33
C ARG A 108 2.07 -21.51 7.55
N GLN A 109 0.77 -21.32 7.36
CA GLN A 109 -0.17 -20.83 8.37
C GLN A 109 0.30 -19.53 9.06
N PHE A 110 1.01 -18.71 8.31
CA PHE A 110 1.58 -17.46 8.77
C PHE A 110 1.74 -16.47 7.61
N GLY A 111 1.22 -15.27 7.76
CA GLY A 111 1.39 -14.16 6.84
C GLY A 111 0.53 -12.96 7.21
N ALA A 112 0.91 -11.79 6.70
CA ALA A 112 0.14 -10.58 6.91
C ALA A 112 -0.03 -9.78 5.61
N ILE A 113 -1.23 -9.25 5.37
CA ILE A 113 -1.57 -8.36 4.27
C ILE A 113 -2.08 -7.06 4.86
N ILE A 114 -1.27 -6.02 4.82
CA ILE A 114 -1.58 -4.69 5.34
C ILE A 114 -1.86 -3.75 4.18
N CYS A 115 -2.98 -3.04 4.25
CA CYS A 115 -3.30 -2.01 3.28
C CYS A 115 -3.41 -0.65 3.95
N THR A 116 -2.59 0.31 3.56
CA THR A 116 -2.72 1.69 4.02
C THR A 116 -3.84 2.40 3.26
N GLY A 117 -4.68 3.07 3.99
CA GLY A 117 -5.82 3.77 3.43
C GLY A 117 -6.21 5.00 4.22
N ASN A 118 -7.44 5.43 4.06
CA ASN A 118 -7.96 6.61 4.75
C ASN A 118 -9.47 6.51 4.97
N THR A 119 -10.04 7.49 5.67
CA THR A 119 -11.47 7.54 5.99
C THR A 119 -12.39 7.75 4.79
N SER A 120 -11.85 8.10 3.60
CA SER A 120 -12.64 8.12 2.36
C SER A 120 -13.17 6.73 1.97
N ALA A 121 -12.60 5.65 2.52
CA ALA A 121 -13.10 4.28 2.36
C ALA A 121 -14.47 4.03 3.04
N TYR A 122 -14.90 4.94 3.91
CA TYR A 122 -16.14 4.82 4.69
C TYR A 122 -17.22 5.83 4.28
N ARG A 123 -16.83 6.89 3.56
CA ARG A 123 -17.76 7.97 3.18
C ARG A 123 -17.31 8.74 1.95
N GLY A 124 -18.26 9.13 1.11
CA GLY A 124 -18.02 10.11 0.05
C GLY A 124 -17.87 11.53 0.63
N LYS A 125 -17.07 12.35 -0.05
CA LYS A 125 -16.95 13.79 0.21
C LYS A 125 -17.01 14.55 -1.13
N PRO A 126 -17.42 15.83 -1.16
CA PRO A 126 -17.28 16.65 -2.35
C PRO A 126 -15.84 16.60 -2.89
N ARG A 127 -15.69 16.53 -4.22
CA ARG A 127 -14.41 16.46 -4.95
C ARG A 127 -13.59 15.19 -4.70
N PHE A 128 -14.18 14.12 -4.15
CA PHE A 128 -13.56 12.81 -3.93
C PHE A 128 -14.18 11.70 -4.79
N ALA A 129 -14.96 12.08 -5.81
CA ALA A 129 -15.70 11.12 -6.63
C ALA A 129 -14.80 10.10 -7.35
N GLY A 130 -13.61 10.50 -7.79
CA GLY A 130 -12.63 9.61 -8.42
C GLY A 130 -11.67 8.90 -7.46
N PHE A 131 -11.78 9.14 -6.15
CA PHE A 131 -10.88 8.56 -5.13
C PHE A 131 -11.62 7.68 -4.11
N ALA A 132 -12.65 8.23 -3.44
CA ALA A 132 -13.35 7.52 -2.36
C ALA A 132 -13.92 6.14 -2.78
N PRO A 133 -14.54 5.97 -3.96
CA PRO A 133 -15.03 4.65 -4.37
C PRO A 133 -13.92 3.60 -4.52
N THR A 134 -12.73 4.00 -4.99
CA THR A 134 -11.60 3.08 -5.13
C THR A 134 -11.07 2.62 -3.77
N LYS A 135 -11.04 3.52 -2.78
CA LYS A 135 -10.62 3.20 -1.41
C LYS A 135 -11.68 2.39 -0.66
N ALA A 136 -12.96 2.60 -0.93
CA ALA A 136 -14.05 1.78 -0.40
C ALA A 136 -13.98 0.35 -0.96
N ALA A 137 -13.78 0.20 -2.27
CA ALA A 137 -13.59 -1.09 -2.91
C ALA A 137 -12.36 -1.83 -2.37
N GLN A 138 -11.23 -1.13 -2.22
CA GLN A 138 -10.00 -1.66 -1.62
C GLN A 138 -10.24 -2.19 -0.20
N ARG A 139 -10.92 -1.43 0.65
CA ARG A 139 -11.23 -1.85 2.02
C ARG A 139 -12.13 -3.08 2.06
N ILE A 140 -13.20 -3.11 1.28
CA ILE A 140 -14.14 -4.24 1.25
C ILE A 140 -13.48 -5.50 0.66
N LEU A 141 -12.64 -5.35 -0.37
CA LEU A 141 -11.85 -6.47 -0.89
C LEU A 141 -10.95 -7.06 0.20
N LEU A 142 -10.23 -6.21 0.93
CA LEU A 142 -9.35 -6.67 2.01
C LEU A 142 -10.11 -7.34 3.15
N GLU A 143 -11.31 -6.83 3.50
CA GLU A 143 -12.20 -7.46 4.47
C GLU A 143 -12.64 -8.87 4.04
N SER A 144 -12.94 -9.06 2.75
CA SER A 144 -13.24 -10.39 2.20
C SER A 144 -12.03 -11.33 2.31
N ILE A 145 -10.84 -10.85 1.94
CA ILE A 145 -9.59 -11.61 2.09
C ILE A 145 -9.37 -11.99 3.56
N ALA A 146 -9.57 -11.06 4.50
CA ALA A 146 -9.43 -11.33 5.93
C ALA A 146 -10.34 -12.45 6.42
N ARG A 147 -11.62 -12.47 5.96
CA ARG A 147 -12.59 -13.51 6.33
C ARG A 147 -12.27 -14.87 5.72
N GLU A 148 -11.72 -14.91 4.50
CA GLU A 148 -11.41 -16.15 3.79
C GLU A 148 -10.06 -16.75 4.21
N ALA A 149 -9.05 -15.92 4.40
CA ALA A 149 -7.69 -16.34 4.67
C ALA A 149 -7.33 -16.32 6.17
N GLY A 150 -8.04 -15.54 6.99
CA GLY A 150 -7.83 -15.46 8.44
C GLY A 150 -7.89 -16.82 9.14
N PRO A 151 -8.93 -17.66 8.93
CA PRO A 151 -8.99 -19.00 9.50
C PRO A 151 -7.83 -19.93 9.07
N LYS A 152 -7.08 -19.52 8.04
CA LYS A 152 -5.94 -20.27 7.48
C LYS A 152 -4.59 -19.65 7.88
N GLY A 153 -4.56 -18.77 8.90
CA GLY A 153 -3.34 -18.19 9.43
C GLY A 153 -2.83 -16.94 8.70
N VAL A 154 -3.64 -16.30 7.87
CA VAL A 154 -3.25 -15.06 7.17
C VAL A 154 -3.99 -13.86 7.77
N HIS A 155 -3.27 -12.98 8.45
CA HIS A 155 -3.82 -11.74 8.97
C HIS A 155 -3.97 -10.70 7.86
N ALA A 156 -5.12 -10.04 7.75
CA ALA A 156 -5.32 -8.96 6.79
C ALA A 156 -5.99 -7.76 7.44
N ALA A 157 -5.37 -6.56 7.33
CA ALA A 157 -5.82 -5.36 8.01
C ALA A 157 -5.74 -4.10 7.15
N TYR A 158 -6.79 -3.27 7.24
CA TYR A 158 -6.86 -1.96 6.61
C TYR A 158 -6.55 -0.86 7.62
N VAL A 159 -5.45 -0.15 7.43
CA VAL A 159 -5.02 0.95 8.29
C VAL A 159 -5.65 2.26 7.80
N ALA A 160 -6.69 2.72 8.47
CA ALA A 160 -7.39 3.96 8.11
C ALA A 160 -6.68 5.19 8.71
N ILE A 161 -5.90 5.88 7.90
CA ILE A 161 -5.21 7.12 8.30
C ILE A 161 -6.17 8.29 8.13
N ASP A 162 -6.65 8.86 9.25
CA ASP A 162 -7.53 10.03 9.25
C ASP A 162 -6.76 11.31 9.62
N ALA A 163 -5.71 11.57 8.90
CA ALA A 163 -4.83 12.72 9.13
C ALA A 163 -4.17 13.19 7.82
N VAL A 164 -3.60 14.38 7.85
CA VAL A 164 -2.68 14.86 6.82
C VAL A 164 -1.28 14.34 7.16
N ILE A 165 -0.72 13.51 6.28
CA ILE A 165 0.61 12.94 6.49
C ILE A 165 1.67 14.03 6.30
N ASP A 166 2.67 14.07 7.17
CA ASP A 166 3.80 15.01 7.13
C ASP A 166 4.73 14.70 5.94
N LEU A 167 4.52 15.39 4.84
CA LEU A 167 5.27 15.26 3.60
C LEU A 167 5.60 16.66 3.06
N PRO A 168 6.67 16.84 2.27
CA PRO A 168 7.03 18.15 1.72
C PRO A 168 5.87 18.86 1.01
N TRP A 169 5.11 18.13 0.19
CA TRP A 169 3.98 18.71 -0.55
C TRP A 169 2.76 19.02 0.32
N THR A 170 2.53 18.27 1.41
CA THR A 170 1.44 18.59 2.37
C THR A 170 1.81 19.78 3.23
N ARG A 171 3.08 19.89 3.64
CA ARG A 171 3.59 21.10 4.31
C ARG A 171 3.44 22.33 3.45
N GLU A 172 3.72 22.23 2.16
CA GLU A 172 3.53 23.35 1.22
C GLU A 172 2.05 23.70 1.03
N ALA A 173 1.17 22.69 0.97
CA ALA A 173 -0.29 22.90 0.83
C ALA A 173 -0.95 23.49 2.08
N PHE A 174 -0.37 23.29 3.26
CA PHE A 174 -0.89 23.71 4.57
C PHE A 174 0.16 24.51 5.35
N LYS A 175 0.71 25.56 4.73
CA LYS A 175 1.84 26.35 5.27
C LYS A 175 1.61 26.93 6.66
N ASP A 176 0.36 27.30 6.97
CA ASP A 176 -0.01 27.94 8.23
C ASP A 176 -0.44 26.94 9.31
N ALA A 177 -0.44 25.63 8.99
CA ALA A 177 -0.80 24.61 9.94
C ALA A 177 0.34 24.36 10.96
N LYS A 178 -0.06 24.12 12.22
CA LYS A 178 0.88 23.76 13.28
C LYS A 178 1.44 22.34 13.07
N ASP A 179 2.54 22.04 13.74
CA ASP A 179 3.19 20.72 13.62
C ASP A 179 2.29 19.55 14.06
N ASP A 180 1.44 19.76 15.06
CA ASP A 180 0.49 18.77 15.58
C ASP A 180 -0.69 18.47 14.63
N PHE A 181 -0.86 19.27 13.57
CA PHE A 181 -1.82 19.01 12.50
C PHE A 181 -1.40 17.82 11.63
N PHE A 182 -0.11 17.52 11.57
CA PHE A 182 0.43 16.50 10.68
C PHE A 182 0.69 15.16 11.40
N CYS A 183 0.31 14.06 10.76
CA CYS A 183 0.66 12.72 11.19
C CYS A 183 2.04 12.34 10.66
N LYS A 184 2.93 11.90 11.54
CA LYS A 184 4.29 11.50 11.14
C LYS A 184 4.27 10.19 10.35
N PRO A 185 4.99 10.10 9.23
CA PRO A 185 5.09 8.86 8.46
C PRO A 185 5.66 7.69 9.25
N ASP A 186 6.53 7.96 10.24
CA ASP A 186 7.14 6.93 11.07
C ASP A 186 6.12 6.32 12.05
N ASP A 187 5.21 7.12 12.63
CA ASP A 187 4.14 6.61 13.48
C ASP A 187 3.20 5.67 12.71
N ILE A 188 2.93 5.99 11.44
CA ILE A 188 2.15 5.11 10.53
C ILE A 188 2.92 3.81 10.27
N ALA A 189 4.23 3.89 10.07
CA ALA A 189 5.06 2.72 9.80
C ALA A 189 5.17 1.81 11.02
N ASP A 190 5.29 2.38 12.22
CA ASP A 190 5.30 1.65 13.48
C ASP A 190 3.97 0.92 13.70
N GLU A 191 2.85 1.57 13.44
CA GLU A 191 1.53 0.95 13.54
C GLU A 191 1.31 -0.16 12.51
N CYS A 192 1.72 0.04 11.26
CA CYS A 192 1.67 -1.01 10.24
C CYS A 192 2.52 -2.22 10.63
N PHE A 193 3.70 -2.00 11.19
CA PHE A 193 4.56 -3.08 11.69
C PHE A 193 3.90 -3.83 12.85
N ARG A 194 3.37 -3.11 13.84
CA ARG A 194 2.67 -3.69 14.99
C ARG A 194 1.47 -4.56 14.54
N ILE A 195 0.67 -4.06 13.61
CA ILE A 195 -0.50 -4.78 13.08
C ILE A 195 -0.07 -6.04 12.31
N ALA A 196 1.03 -5.99 11.56
CA ALA A 196 1.53 -7.15 10.81
C ALA A 196 1.96 -8.32 11.71
N HIS A 197 2.09 -8.10 13.03
CA HIS A 197 2.54 -9.08 14.02
C HIS A 197 1.49 -9.39 15.10
N GLN A 198 0.21 -9.12 14.82
CA GLN A 198 -0.91 -9.45 15.70
C GLN A 198 -1.36 -10.90 15.59
#